data_5764db001dec21b956813a8fbb728ebf
#
_entry.id   5764db001dec21b956813a8fbb728ebf
#
_cell.length_a   1.000
_cell.length_b   1.000
_cell.length_c   1.000
_cell.angle_alpha   90.00
_cell.angle_beta   90.00
_cell.angle_gamma   90.00
#
_symmetry.space_group_name_H-M   'P 1'
#
loop_
_entity.id
_entity.type
_entity.pdbx_description
1 polymer ?
#
loop_
_entity_poly.entity_id
_entity_poly.type
_entity_poly.pdbx_seq_one_letter_code
_entity_poly.pdbx_strand_id
1 'polypeptide(L)'
;MALRACGLIIFRRCLIPKVDNNAIEFLLLQASDGIHHWTPPKGHVEPGEDDLETALRETQEEVGIEAGQLTIIEGFKRELNYVARNKPKTVIYWLAEVKDYNVEIRLSHEHQAYRWLGLDEACQLAQFKEMKAALQEGHQFLCSTED
;
A
#
# COMPACT_ATOMS: atom_id res chain seq x y z
N MET A 1 -18.76 10.41 13.61
CA MET A 1 -18.80 9.86 12.26
C MET A 1 -17.48 9.15 11.94
N ALA A 2 -17.54 7.93 11.45
CA ALA A 2 -16.33 7.17 11.13
C ALA A 2 -15.73 7.68 9.82
N LEU A 3 -14.40 7.72 9.77
CA LEU A 3 -13.67 8.06 8.55
C LEU A 3 -13.40 6.78 7.76
N ARG A 4 -13.54 6.86 6.45
CA ARG A 4 -13.31 5.73 5.57
C ARG A 4 -12.29 6.11 4.49
N ALA A 5 -11.23 5.31 4.39
CA ALA A 5 -10.19 5.51 3.40
C ALA A 5 -9.90 4.19 2.70
N CYS A 6 -9.33 4.27 1.50
CA CYS A 6 -8.98 3.08 0.73
C CYS A 6 -7.63 3.28 0.09
N GLY A 7 -6.88 2.20 -0.05
CA GLY A 7 -5.54 2.25 -0.61
C GLY A 7 -5.11 0.94 -1.21
N LEU A 8 -3.89 0.95 -1.72
CA LEU A 8 -3.29 -0.23 -2.34
C LEU A 8 -1.97 -0.55 -1.66
N ILE A 9 -1.80 -1.82 -1.27
CA ILE A 9 -0.49 -2.34 -0.90
C ILE A 9 0.18 -2.69 -2.22
N ILE A 10 1.08 -1.80 -2.67
CA ILE A 10 1.72 -1.92 -3.97
C ILE A 10 3.02 -2.67 -3.81
N PHE A 11 3.25 -3.64 -4.67
CA PHE A 11 4.48 -4.42 -4.63
C PHE A 11 5.07 -4.59 -6.02
N ARG A 12 6.34 -4.95 -6.03
CA ARG A 12 7.05 -5.33 -7.25
C ARG A 12 7.89 -6.56 -6.96
N ARG A 13 8.21 -7.31 -8.00
CA ARG A 13 9.04 -8.49 -7.85
C ARG A 13 10.43 -8.19 -8.40
N CYS A 14 11.45 -8.49 -7.61
CA CYS A 14 12.82 -8.32 -8.08
C CYS A 14 13.09 -9.24 -9.24
N LEU A 15 13.72 -8.70 -10.29
CA LEU A 15 14.04 -9.47 -11.49
C LEU A 15 15.28 -10.33 -11.29
N ILE A 16 16.13 -9.98 -10.33
CA ILE A 16 17.36 -10.72 -10.06
C ILE A 16 17.02 -11.82 -9.05
N PRO A 17 17.22 -13.10 -9.40
CA PRO A 17 16.94 -14.18 -8.45
C PRO A 17 17.76 -14.03 -7.18
N LYS A 18 17.11 -14.17 -6.04
CA LYS A 18 17.76 -14.15 -4.72
C LYS A 18 17.76 -15.55 -4.17
N VAL A 19 18.62 -15.77 -3.18
CA VAL A 19 18.79 -17.08 -2.57
C VAL A 19 17.47 -17.59 -1.98
N ASP A 20 16.69 -16.72 -1.37
CA ASP A 20 15.35 -17.05 -0.95
C ASP A 20 14.39 -16.56 -2.04
N ASN A 21 13.31 -17.24 -2.25
CA ASN A 21 12.37 -16.89 -3.32
C ASN A 21 11.49 -15.68 -2.98
N ASN A 22 11.85 -14.93 -1.95
CA ASN A 22 11.06 -13.79 -1.49
C ASN A 22 11.58 -12.49 -2.09
N ALA A 23 11.42 -12.36 -3.41
CA ALA A 23 11.91 -11.20 -4.12
C ALA A 23 10.85 -10.09 -4.22
N ILE A 24 9.96 -10.02 -3.23
CA ILE A 24 8.85 -9.05 -3.23
C ILE A 24 9.25 -7.82 -2.43
N GLU A 25 9.06 -6.64 -3.02
CA GLU A 25 9.26 -5.36 -2.34
C GLU A 25 7.97 -4.58 -2.33
N PHE A 26 7.67 -3.98 -1.18
CA PHE A 26 6.47 -3.17 -0.98
C PHE A 26 6.81 -1.69 -1.03
N LEU A 27 5.88 -0.89 -1.55
CA LEU A 27 6.05 0.56 -1.62
C LEU A 27 5.44 1.20 -0.38
N LEU A 28 6.26 1.93 0.37
CA LEU A 28 5.77 2.73 1.49
C LEU A 28 6.15 4.18 1.28
N LEU A 29 5.26 5.07 1.73
CA LEU A 29 5.42 6.51 1.63
C LEU A 29 5.52 7.10 3.03
N GLN A 30 6.40 8.09 3.20
CA GLN A 30 6.52 8.80 4.47
C GLN A 30 5.76 10.12 4.39
N ALA A 31 4.84 10.33 5.33
CA ALA A 31 4.06 11.55 5.39
C ALA A 31 4.95 12.76 5.69
N SER A 32 4.64 13.89 5.07
CA SER A 32 5.34 15.15 5.32
C SER A 32 4.96 15.76 6.66
N ASP A 33 3.75 15.50 7.12
CA ASP A 33 3.20 16.08 8.34
C ASP A 33 3.18 15.09 9.50
N GLY A 34 2.99 15.62 10.70
CA GLY A 34 2.80 14.81 11.90
C GLY A 34 4.07 14.08 12.29
N ILE A 35 3.92 12.83 12.72
CA ILE A 35 5.05 12.02 13.17
C ILE A 35 5.69 11.22 12.04
N HIS A 36 5.46 11.62 10.81
CA HIS A 36 6.12 11.05 9.63
C HIS A 36 5.92 9.55 9.50
N HIS A 37 4.66 9.11 9.59
CA HIS A 37 4.30 7.71 9.43
C HIS A 37 4.65 7.21 8.02
N TRP A 38 4.98 5.93 7.93
CA TRP A 38 5.18 5.24 6.65
C TRP A 38 3.97 4.36 6.38
N THR A 39 3.32 4.57 5.25
CA THR A 39 2.13 3.80 4.86
C THR A 39 2.10 3.57 3.35
N PRO A 40 1.33 2.57 2.88
CA PRO A 40 1.01 2.50 1.46
C PRO A 40 0.17 3.72 1.05
N PRO A 41 0.08 4.03 -0.26
CA PRO A 41 -0.80 5.11 -0.69
C PRO A 41 -2.26 4.79 -0.36
N LYS A 42 -2.97 5.79 0.17
CA LYS A 42 -4.37 5.66 0.57
C LYS A 42 -4.97 7.04 0.76
N GLY A 43 -6.28 7.11 0.73
CA GLY A 43 -6.96 8.36 1.01
C GLY A 43 -8.46 8.17 1.16
N HIS A 44 -9.14 9.26 1.47
CA HIS A 44 -10.55 9.23 1.84
C HIS A 44 -11.46 9.03 0.65
N VAL A 45 -12.51 8.25 0.86
CA VAL A 45 -13.56 8.02 -0.15
C VAL A 45 -14.31 9.32 -0.40
N GLU A 46 -14.51 9.66 -1.66
CA GLU A 46 -15.28 10.83 -2.06
C GLU A 46 -16.70 10.43 -2.49
N PRO A 47 -17.65 11.38 -2.42
CA PRO A 47 -19.02 11.06 -2.82
C PRO A 47 -19.07 10.49 -4.24
N GLY A 48 -19.81 9.39 -4.40
CA GLY A 48 -19.98 8.76 -5.70
C GLY A 48 -18.91 7.76 -6.09
N GLU A 49 -17.84 7.64 -5.28
CA GLU A 49 -16.79 6.65 -5.55
C GLU A 49 -17.08 5.35 -4.84
N ASP A 50 -16.74 4.22 -5.48
CA ASP A 50 -16.63 2.98 -4.71
C ASP A 50 -15.22 2.87 -4.12
N ASP A 51 -15.03 1.88 -3.26
CA ASP A 51 -13.77 1.76 -2.51
C ASP A 51 -12.56 1.56 -3.41
N LEU A 52 -12.66 0.71 -4.42
CA LEU A 52 -11.53 0.46 -5.31
C LEU A 52 -11.20 1.70 -6.17
N GLU A 53 -12.23 2.41 -6.63
CA GLU A 53 -12.01 3.66 -7.35
C GLU A 53 -11.23 4.66 -6.51
N THR A 54 -11.57 4.75 -5.23
CA THR A 54 -10.83 5.62 -4.31
C THR A 54 -9.38 5.20 -4.19
N ALA A 55 -9.12 3.90 -4.03
CA ALA A 55 -7.76 3.40 -3.89
C ALA A 55 -6.92 3.72 -5.13
N LEU A 56 -7.50 3.56 -6.31
CA LEU A 56 -6.81 3.85 -7.58
C LEU A 56 -6.58 5.35 -7.75
N ARG A 57 -7.57 6.17 -7.43
CA ARG A 57 -7.42 7.63 -7.55
C ARG A 57 -6.35 8.15 -6.58
N GLU A 58 -6.38 7.72 -5.34
CA GLU A 58 -5.40 8.17 -4.35
C GLU A 58 -3.99 7.71 -4.71
N THR A 59 -3.86 6.52 -5.28
CA THR A 59 -2.56 6.04 -5.75
C THR A 59 -2.01 6.96 -6.83
N GLN A 60 -2.85 7.34 -7.78
CA GLN A 60 -2.43 8.25 -8.84
C GLN A 60 -2.04 9.62 -8.28
N GLU A 61 -2.81 10.13 -7.32
CA GLU A 61 -2.53 11.44 -6.71
C GLU A 61 -1.25 11.42 -5.88
N GLU A 62 -1.02 10.35 -5.10
CA GLU A 62 0.08 10.32 -4.14
C GLU A 62 1.40 9.87 -4.75
N VAL A 63 1.39 8.99 -5.75
CA VAL A 63 2.64 8.45 -6.31
C VAL A 63 2.74 8.52 -7.83
N GLY A 64 1.69 8.99 -8.50
CA GLY A 64 1.72 9.15 -9.96
C GLY A 64 1.56 7.87 -10.76
N ILE A 65 1.13 6.78 -10.13
CA ILE A 65 0.91 5.51 -10.84
C ILE A 65 -0.55 5.43 -11.28
N GLU A 66 -0.76 5.21 -12.58
CA GLU A 66 -2.10 5.12 -13.14
C GLU A 66 -2.60 3.67 -13.08
N ALA A 67 -3.93 3.52 -13.12
CA ALA A 67 -4.57 2.21 -13.02
C ALA A 67 -4.04 1.22 -14.07
N GLY A 68 -3.76 1.69 -15.29
CA GLY A 68 -3.23 0.84 -16.35
C GLY A 68 -1.83 0.29 -16.09
N GLN A 69 -1.13 0.85 -15.12
CA GLN A 69 0.23 0.42 -14.74
C GLN A 69 0.21 -0.63 -13.63
N LEU A 70 -0.98 -0.99 -13.15
CA LEU A 70 -1.15 -1.89 -12.00
C LEU A 70 -1.98 -3.10 -12.37
N THR A 71 -1.67 -4.23 -11.74
CA THR A 71 -2.51 -5.42 -11.77
C THR A 71 -3.03 -5.65 -10.36
N ILE A 72 -4.35 -5.55 -10.17
CA ILE A 72 -4.97 -5.81 -8.87
C ILE A 72 -5.00 -7.33 -8.65
N ILE A 73 -4.51 -7.76 -7.51
CA ILE A 73 -4.45 -9.18 -7.18
C ILE A 73 -5.79 -9.60 -6.58
N GLU A 74 -6.47 -10.52 -7.25
CA GLU A 74 -7.77 -11.00 -6.78
C GLU A 74 -7.62 -11.86 -5.53
N GLY A 75 -8.62 -11.79 -4.67
CA GLY A 75 -8.69 -12.65 -3.50
C GLY A 75 -8.09 -12.08 -2.25
N PHE A 76 -7.51 -10.88 -2.31
CA PHE A 76 -6.94 -10.25 -1.12
C PHE A 76 -7.56 -8.90 -0.88
N LYS A 77 -8.08 -8.70 0.33
CA LYS A 77 -8.65 -7.44 0.77
C LYS A 77 -8.58 -7.42 2.29
N ARG A 78 -8.07 -6.32 2.85
CA ARG A 78 -7.96 -6.21 4.31
C ARG A 78 -8.54 -4.90 4.79
N GLU A 79 -9.30 -4.98 5.85
CA GLU A 79 -9.89 -3.82 6.49
C GLU A 79 -9.18 -3.59 7.81
N LEU A 80 -8.60 -2.40 7.96
CA LEU A 80 -7.92 -1.99 9.18
C LEU A 80 -8.79 -0.98 9.91
N ASN A 81 -9.00 -1.23 11.20
CA ASN A 81 -9.82 -0.34 12.03
C ASN A 81 -8.97 0.18 13.17
N TYR A 82 -8.91 1.49 13.31
CA TYR A 82 -8.17 2.12 14.40
C TYR A 82 -8.76 3.49 14.71
N VAL A 83 -8.21 4.14 15.74
CA VAL A 83 -8.66 5.45 16.15
C VAL A 83 -7.61 6.47 15.74
N ALA A 84 -8.03 7.49 14.96
CA ALA A 84 -7.17 8.57 14.53
C ALA A 84 -7.79 9.87 15.01
N ARG A 85 -7.05 10.65 15.80
CA ARG A 85 -7.51 11.94 16.34
C ARG A 85 -8.86 11.79 17.04
N ASN A 86 -8.99 10.76 17.88
CA ASN A 86 -10.19 10.46 18.67
C ASN A 86 -11.39 10.07 17.82
N LYS A 87 -11.19 9.69 16.55
CA LYS A 87 -12.28 9.27 15.69
C LYS A 87 -11.99 7.87 15.14
N PRO A 88 -13.02 7.02 15.06
CA PRO A 88 -12.83 5.73 14.40
C PRO A 88 -12.47 5.93 12.94
N LYS A 89 -11.51 5.15 12.46
CA LYS A 89 -11.10 5.19 11.06
C LYS A 89 -11.00 3.79 10.51
N THR A 90 -11.55 3.58 9.33
CA THR A 90 -11.44 2.33 8.61
C THR A 90 -10.64 2.57 7.35
N VAL A 91 -9.63 1.73 7.11
CA VAL A 91 -8.86 1.78 5.87
C VAL A 91 -8.90 0.42 5.23
N ILE A 92 -9.26 0.39 3.94
CA ILE A 92 -9.36 -0.85 3.19
C ILE A 92 -8.24 -0.89 2.17
N TYR A 93 -7.52 -2.02 2.13
CA TYR A 93 -6.39 -2.21 1.21
C TYR A 93 -6.58 -3.44 0.34
N TRP A 94 -6.22 -3.29 -0.92
CA TRP A 94 -6.02 -4.41 -1.84
C TRP A 94 -4.53 -4.55 -2.12
N LEU A 95 -4.14 -5.65 -2.76
CA LEU A 95 -2.78 -5.83 -3.28
C LEU A 95 -2.75 -5.43 -4.75
N ALA A 96 -1.68 -4.78 -5.18
CA ALA A 96 -1.51 -4.40 -6.57
C ALA A 96 -0.04 -4.55 -6.97
N GLU A 97 0.19 -5.21 -8.09
CA GLU A 97 1.55 -5.37 -8.64
C GLU A 97 1.79 -4.33 -9.72
N VAL A 98 2.95 -3.65 -9.68
CA VAL A 98 3.33 -2.76 -10.78
C VAL A 98 3.77 -3.61 -11.97
N LYS A 99 3.29 -3.24 -13.16
CA LYS A 99 3.63 -3.96 -14.38
C LYS A 99 5.07 -3.73 -14.81
N ASP A 100 5.63 -2.55 -14.47
CA ASP A 100 7.00 -2.18 -14.77
C ASP A 100 7.77 -2.05 -13.46
N TYR A 101 8.79 -2.89 -13.27
CA TYR A 101 9.64 -2.84 -12.08
C TYR A 101 10.23 -1.44 -11.86
N ASN A 102 10.53 -0.73 -12.94
CA ASN A 102 11.15 0.60 -12.88
C ASN A 102 10.13 1.73 -12.99
N VAL A 103 8.88 1.48 -12.59
CA VAL A 103 7.84 2.50 -12.62
C VAL A 103 8.30 3.77 -11.91
N GLU A 104 8.02 4.91 -12.52
CA GLU A 104 8.39 6.21 -11.94
C GLU A 104 7.45 6.58 -10.82
N ILE A 105 8.01 6.99 -9.67
CA ILE A 105 7.24 7.44 -8.52
C ILE A 105 7.32 8.96 -8.47
N ARG A 106 6.15 9.62 -8.46
CA ARG A 106 6.06 11.07 -8.33
C ARG A 106 5.24 11.38 -7.10
N LEU A 107 5.91 11.76 -6.03
CA LEU A 107 5.23 12.03 -4.76
C LEU A 107 4.48 13.35 -4.82
N SER A 108 3.29 13.37 -4.20
CA SER A 108 2.59 14.63 -3.93
C SER A 108 3.30 15.34 -2.78
N HIS A 109 2.91 16.60 -2.55
CA HIS A 109 3.49 17.37 -1.44
C HIS A 109 3.11 16.84 -0.06
N GLU A 110 2.16 15.92 0.01
CA GLU A 110 1.76 15.31 1.28
C GLU A 110 2.75 14.28 1.78
N HIS A 111 3.69 13.87 0.93
CA HIS A 111 4.68 12.87 1.28
C HIS A 111 6.07 13.39 0.95
N GLN A 112 7.05 13.08 1.81
CA GLN A 112 8.40 13.57 1.66
C GLN A 112 9.39 12.51 1.18
N ALA A 113 9.02 11.23 1.22
CA ALA A 113 9.91 10.15 0.82
C ALA A 113 9.10 8.91 0.45
N TYR A 114 9.70 8.05 -0.35
CA TYR A 114 9.17 6.72 -0.60
C TYR A 114 10.31 5.71 -0.57
N ARG A 115 9.96 4.44 -0.28
CA ARG A 115 10.93 3.35 -0.32
C ARG A 115 10.27 2.08 -0.81
N TRP A 116 11.02 1.30 -1.57
CA TRP A 116 10.66 -0.08 -1.89
C TRP A 116 11.37 -0.97 -0.90
N LEU A 117 10.63 -1.77 -0.15
CA LEU A 117 11.16 -2.50 1.00
C LEU A 117 10.71 -3.94 0.97
N GLY A 118 11.62 -4.86 1.34
CA GLY A 118 11.24 -6.22 1.63
C GLY A 118 10.33 -6.27 2.84
N LEU A 119 9.74 -7.44 3.10
CA LEU A 119 8.72 -7.56 4.14
C LEU A 119 9.22 -7.10 5.52
N ASP A 120 10.40 -7.55 5.94
CA ASP A 120 10.89 -7.25 7.29
C ASP A 120 11.08 -5.76 7.50
N GLU A 121 11.72 -5.09 6.54
CA GLU A 121 11.95 -3.65 6.65
C GLU A 121 10.64 -2.87 6.55
N ALA A 122 9.74 -3.30 5.67
CA ALA A 122 8.44 -2.66 5.55
C ALA A 122 7.69 -2.72 6.87
N CYS A 123 7.71 -3.88 7.54
CA CYS A 123 7.05 -4.03 8.82
C CYS A 123 7.68 -3.16 9.90
N GLN A 124 9.00 -3.00 9.87
CA GLN A 124 9.68 -2.14 10.84
C GLN A 124 9.25 -0.68 10.66
N LEU A 125 9.15 -0.21 9.42
CA LEU A 125 8.78 1.19 9.17
C LEU A 125 7.30 1.45 9.34
N ALA A 126 6.45 0.45 9.12
CA ALA A 126 5.01 0.63 9.20
C ALA A 126 4.52 0.97 10.59
N GLN A 127 5.19 0.52 11.63
CA GLN A 127 4.94 0.81 13.05
C GLN A 127 3.60 0.30 13.59
N PHE A 128 2.50 0.50 12.88
CA PHE A 128 1.19 0.08 13.36
C PHE A 128 1.02 -1.43 13.24
N LYS A 129 0.52 -2.03 14.32
CA LYS A 129 0.32 -3.48 14.38
C LYS A 129 -0.58 -3.98 13.25
N GLU A 130 -1.65 -3.26 12.98
CA GLU A 130 -2.60 -3.65 11.94
C GLU A 130 -1.97 -3.61 10.55
N MET A 131 -1.12 -2.62 10.29
CA MET A 131 -0.43 -2.54 9.00
C MET A 131 0.62 -3.63 8.86
N LYS A 132 1.35 -3.92 9.93
CA LYS A 132 2.32 -5.03 9.90
C LYS A 132 1.64 -6.33 9.58
N ALA A 133 0.49 -6.58 10.20
CA ALA A 133 -0.29 -7.79 9.94
C ALA A 133 -0.76 -7.84 8.48
N ALA A 134 -1.23 -6.72 7.94
CA ALA A 134 -1.69 -6.66 6.56
C ALA A 134 -0.55 -6.95 5.57
N LEU A 135 0.64 -6.40 5.81
CA LEU A 135 1.81 -6.66 4.97
C LEU A 135 2.23 -8.12 5.04
N GLN A 136 2.25 -8.70 6.24
CA GLN A 136 2.61 -10.10 6.42
C GLN A 136 1.62 -11.03 5.73
N GLU A 137 0.33 -10.74 5.87
CA GLU A 137 -0.72 -11.55 5.25
C GLU A 137 -0.70 -11.41 3.74
N GLY A 138 -0.44 -10.21 3.23
CA GLY A 138 -0.29 -9.98 1.80
C GLY A 138 0.89 -10.75 1.21
N HIS A 139 2.02 -10.69 1.89
CA HIS A 139 3.21 -11.43 1.46
C HIS A 139 2.93 -12.93 1.45
N GLN A 140 2.32 -13.44 2.52
CA GLN A 140 1.99 -14.87 2.60
C GLN A 140 1.02 -15.27 1.50
N PHE A 141 0.02 -14.43 1.23
CA PHE A 141 -0.95 -14.70 0.16
C PHE A 141 -0.25 -14.82 -1.19
N LEU A 142 0.67 -13.90 -1.49
CA LEU A 142 1.41 -13.93 -2.75
C LEU A 142 2.29 -15.16 -2.87
N CYS A 143 2.96 -15.55 -1.79
CA CYS A 143 3.82 -16.72 -1.78
C CYS A 143 3.02 -18.02 -1.93
N SER A 144 1.82 -18.09 -1.36
CA SER A 144 1.01 -19.30 -1.39
C SER A 144 0.27 -19.50 -2.72
N THR A 145 0.15 -18.44 -3.54
CA THR A 145 -0.51 -18.53 -4.84
C THR A 145 0.49 -18.75 -5.99
N GLU A 146 1.76 -18.77 -5.67
CA GLU A 146 2.81 -19.04 -6.66
C GLU A 146 3.06 -20.54 -6.76
N ASP A 147 2.80 -21.08 -7.92
CA ASP A 147 3.15 -22.46 -8.24
C ASP A 147 3.81 -22.53 -9.60
#